data_1613acf50074397445bafa0a7363128e
#
_entry.id   1613acf50074397445bafa0a7363128e
#
_cell.length_a   1.000
_cell.length_b   1.000
_cell.length_c   1.000
_cell.angle_alpha   90.00
_cell.angle_beta   90.00
_cell.angle_gamma   90.00
#
_symmetry.space_group_name_H-M   'P 1'
#
loop_
_entity.id
_entity.type
_entity.pdbx_description
1 polymer ?
#
loop_
_entity_poly.entity_id
_entity_poly.type
_entity_poly.pdbx_seq_one_letter_code
_entity_poly.pdbx_strand_id
1 'polypeptide(L)'
;MTVVVLPAPRAEEVWPVFWRKKDRRRARGTTDRHALVPIPLTGGVLSGQVRDGRGGALPGTEISVIDGADRRVAHLDTDPFGRFAASLTPGRYRVRGEAGGYQQLTDVVEVAWGEHTDMGMLVLGEDPALRPPRPGVFVIDPDHSAVRFVARHIGLSKVYGRFNRFQGQIRIAEPFEDSSVDVVIDAASVDTNVEARDTHLRSPDFLDVERFPELRFSSVRFSALGGNRWTVDGDLTLHGLTSDVSLDTTFLGAAEWNGDRVGAVATTELHREHYTLNWQQTIAKGLPVVGSTIEIELDVQATRQG
;
A
#
# COMPACT_ATOMS: atom_id res chain seq x y z
N MET A 1 -55.55 -9.89 10.23
CA MET A 1 -54.09 -9.52 10.11
C MET A 1 -53.74 -8.68 11.35
N THR A 2 -53.19 -9.35 12.37
CA THR A 2 -52.93 -8.74 13.67
C THR A 2 -51.49 -8.21 13.66
N VAL A 3 -51.33 -6.91 13.77
CA VAL A 3 -50.03 -6.23 13.87
C VAL A 3 -49.55 -6.40 15.33
N VAL A 4 -48.46 -7.12 15.52
CA VAL A 4 -47.77 -7.24 16.83
C VAL A 4 -46.83 -6.03 16.94
N VAL A 5 -47.15 -5.09 17.82
CA VAL A 5 -46.29 -4.00 18.22
C VAL A 5 -45.40 -4.50 19.37
N LEU A 6 -44.08 -4.55 19.13
CA LEU A 6 -43.08 -4.82 20.17
C LEU A 6 -42.82 -3.54 20.97
N PRO A 7 -42.72 -3.63 22.32
CA PRO A 7 -42.43 -2.47 23.16
C PRO A 7 -40.95 -2.06 23.04
N ALA A 8 -40.73 -0.72 23.15
CA ALA A 8 -39.41 -0.10 23.17
C ALA A 8 -38.58 -0.56 24.39
N PRO A 9 -37.25 -0.78 24.22
CA PRO A 9 -36.39 -1.13 25.37
C PRO A 9 -36.17 0.09 26.26
N ARG A 10 -36.18 -0.16 27.57
CA ARG A 10 -35.90 0.81 28.61
C ARG A 10 -34.44 1.28 28.56
N ALA A 11 -34.26 2.58 28.77
CA ALA A 11 -32.95 3.18 29.05
C ALA A 11 -32.37 2.62 30.34
N GLU A 12 -31.07 2.45 30.36
CA GLU A 12 -30.11 2.12 31.41
C GLU A 12 -29.41 0.79 31.22
N GLU A 13 -28.35 0.84 30.38
CA GLU A 13 -27.11 0.13 30.66
C GLU A 13 -26.00 0.81 29.84
N VAL A 14 -25.28 1.71 30.51
CA VAL A 14 -24.11 2.41 30.00
C VAL A 14 -22.91 1.48 30.07
N TRP A 15 -22.44 0.97 28.96
CA TRP A 15 -21.15 0.29 28.88
C TRP A 15 -20.05 1.34 28.75
N PRO A 16 -18.98 1.31 29.55
CA PRO A 16 -17.86 2.22 29.38
C PRO A 16 -17.01 1.81 28.19
N VAL A 17 -17.11 2.56 27.10
CA VAL A 17 -16.21 2.43 25.95
C VAL A 17 -14.87 3.04 26.31
N PHE A 18 -13.88 2.21 26.62
CA PHE A 18 -12.48 2.63 26.76
C PHE A 18 -11.86 2.92 25.39
N TRP A 19 -12.02 4.14 24.89
CA TRP A 19 -11.20 4.65 23.82
C TRP A 19 -9.91 5.24 24.41
N ARG A 20 -8.80 4.50 24.35
CA ARG A 20 -7.47 5.08 24.56
C ARG A 20 -7.17 6.03 23.41
N LYS A 21 -7.24 7.33 23.65
CA LYS A 21 -6.62 8.35 22.79
C LYS A 21 -5.11 8.07 22.70
N LYS A 22 -4.62 7.73 21.52
CA LYS A 22 -3.19 7.81 21.20
C LYS A 22 -2.84 9.29 20.99
N ASP A 23 -2.28 9.92 22.01
CA ASP A 23 -1.68 11.24 21.90
C ASP A 23 -0.53 11.20 20.90
N ARG A 24 -0.76 11.76 19.69
CA ARG A 24 0.31 12.11 18.77
C ARG A 24 0.96 13.41 19.23
N ARG A 25 1.86 13.37 20.19
CA ARG A 25 2.80 14.46 20.42
C ARG A 25 3.88 14.41 19.37
N ARG A 26 3.92 15.45 18.52
CA ARG A 26 5.06 15.77 17.65
C ARG A 26 6.30 15.91 18.54
N ALA A 27 7.23 14.99 18.48
CA ALA A 27 8.58 15.18 18.95
C ALA A 27 9.38 15.88 17.84
N ARG A 28 9.65 17.17 18.06
CA ARG A 28 10.71 17.89 17.38
C ARG A 28 12.06 17.33 17.83
N GLY A 29 12.95 17.23 16.89
CA GLY A 29 14.29 16.72 16.86
C GLY A 29 15.09 16.73 18.15
N THR A 30 15.89 15.71 18.27
CA THR A 30 17.28 15.83 18.75
C THR A 30 18.05 14.55 18.42
N THR A 31 19.19 14.76 17.74
CA THR A 31 20.46 14.05 17.90
C THR A 31 20.45 12.55 18.09
N ASP A 32 21.05 11.95 17.09
CA ASP A 32 21.81 10.71 17.09
C ASP A 32 22.21 10.22 18.50
N ARG A 33 21.34 9.43 19.11
CA ARG A 33 21.69 8.53 20.19
C ARG A 33 21.32 7.15 19.65
N HIS A 34 22.36 6.37 19.31
CA HIS A 34 22.21 4.92 19.27
C HIS A 34 21.48 4.51 20.55
N ALA A 35 20.22 4.20 20.47
CA ALA A 35 19.47 3.66 21.59
C ALA A 35 20.09 2.29 21.84
N LEU A 36 21.06 2.24 22.76
CA LEU A 36 21.57 0.99 23.27
C LEU A 36 20.37 0.26 23.88
N VAL A 37 19.94 -0.80 23.23
CA VAL A 37 18.93 -1.69 23.80
C VAL A 37 19.55 -2.23 25.10
N PRO A 38 18.95 -1.93 26.27
CA PRO A 38 19.56 -2.38 27.53
C PRO A 38 19.57 -3.91 27.55
N ILE A 39 20.71 -4.49 27.86
CA ILE A 39 20.84 -5.94 28.05
C ILE A 39 19.97 -6.32 29.25
N PRO A 40 18.97 -7.19 29.07
CA PRO A 40 18.11 -7.57 30.19
C PRO A 40 18.91 -8.37 31.22
N LEU A 41 18.57 -8.22 32.49
CA LEU A 41 19.22 -8.94 33.62
C LEU A 41 19.13 -10.47 33.47
N THR A 42 18.26 -10.97 32.61
CA THR A 42 17.97 -12.40 32.42
C THR A 42 18.17 -12.88 30.98
N GLY A 43 18.90 -12.14 30.14
CA GLY A 43 19.06 -12.50 28.73
C GLY A 43 20.27 -11.86 28.08
N GLY A 44 20.32 -11.94 26.75
CA GLY A 44 21.26 -11.27 25.88
C GLY A 44 20.55 -10.39 24.87
N VAL A 45 21.31 -9.62 24.08
CA VAL A 45 20.81 -8.81 22.97
C VAL A 45 21.32 -9.40 21.67
N LEU A 46 20.41 -9.60 20.72
CA LEU A 46 20.69 -9.90 19.33
C LEU A 46 20.54 -8.63 18.51
N SER A 47 21.48 -8.33 17.62
CA SER A 47 21.36 -7.23 16.66
C SER A 47 21.91 -7.60 15.29
N GLY A 48 21.64 -6.77 14.29
CA GLY A 48 22.17 -6.88 12.95
C GLY A 48 21.70 -5.74 12.05
N GLN A 49 22.18 -5.74 10.82
CA GLN A 49 21.80 -4.77 9.80
C GLN A 49 21.50 -5.48 8.50
N VAL A 50 20.34 -5.19 7.90
CA VAL A 50 19.91 -5.75 6.62
C VAL A 50 20.18 -4.77 5.49
N ARG A 51 20.79 -5.27 4.40
CA ARG A 51 21.11 -4.51 3.20
C ARG A 51 20.76 -5.30 1.95
N ASP A 52 20.58 -4.59 0.84
CA ASP A 52 20.50 -5.19 -0.49
C ASP A 52 21.90 -5.55 -1.03
N GLY A 53 21.96 -6.26 -2.16
CA GLY A 53 23.18 -6.63 -2.84
C GLY A 53 24.04 -5.47 -3.37
N ARG A 54 23.49 -4.24 -3.41
CA ARG A 54 24.18 -2.99 -3.81
C ARG A 54 24.68 -2.21 -2.60
N GLY A 55 24.41 -2.70 -1.38
CA GLY A 55 24.81 -2.07 -0.12
C GLY A 55 23.79 -1.05 0.41
N GLY A 56 22.64 -0.89 -0.22
CA GLY A 56 21.54 -0.06 0.27
C GLY A 56 20.91 -0.65 1.53
N ALA A 57 20.56 0.18 2.51
CA ALA A 57 19.82 -0.26 3.68
C ALA A 57 18.40 -0.71 3.29
N LEU A 58 17.91 -1.79 3.92
CA LEU A 58 16.53 -2.27 3.74
C LEU A 58 15.69 -1.97 4.99
N PRO A 59 15.03 -0.80 5.05
CA PRO A 59 14.12 -0.45 6.13
C PRO A 59 12.82 -1.26 6.01
N GLY A 60 12.16 -1.53 7.16
CA GLY A 60 10.91 -2.27 7.20
C GLY A 60 11.05 -3.75 6.79
N THR A 61 12.28 -4.30 6.78
CA THR A 61 12.47 -5.74 6.65
C THR A 61 11.92 -6.44 7.88
N GLU A 62 11.00 -7.36 7.69
CA GLU A 62 10.43 -8.16 8.77
C GLU A 62 11.45 -9.16 9.29
N ILE A 63 11.78 -9.07 10.57
CA ILE A 63 12.69 -9.99 11.25
C ILE A 63 11.90 -10.87 12.20
N SER A 64 11.91 -12.17 11.95
CA SER A 64 11.33 -13.19 12.83
C SER A 64 12.42 -14.00 13.51
N VAL A 65 12.40 -14.06 14.84
CA VAL A 65 13.32 -14.89 15.65
C VAL A 65 12.56 -16.10 16.16
N ILE A 66 13.06 -17.29 15.86
CA ILE A 66 12.37 -18.58 16.07
C ILE A 66 13.28 -19.46 16.95
N ASP A 67 12.71 -20.00 18.04
CA ASP A 67 13.43 -20.89 18.95
C ASP A 67 13.56 -22.32 18.43
N GLY A 68 14.29 -23.18 19.18
CA GLY A 68 14.48 -24.59 18.83
C GLY A 68 13.20 -25.45 18.85
N ALA A 69 12.10 -24.93 19.40
CA ALA A 69 10.77 -25.57 19.39
C ALA A 69 9.87 -25.04 18.26
N ASP A 70 10.44 -24.33 17.29
CA ASP A 70 9.76 -23.70 16.13
C ASP A 70 8.74 -22.61 16.52
N ARG A 71 8.89 -21.99 17.70
CA ARG A 71 8.05 -20.90 18.16
C ARG A 71 8.70 -19.56 17.85
N ARG A 72 7.94 -18.63 17.26
CA ARG A 72 8.38 -17.24 17.05
C ARG A 72 8.41 -16.51 18.39
N VAL A 73 9.61 -16.18 18.86
CA VAL A 73 9.84 -15.51 20.16
C VAL A 73 10.03 -14.00 20.03
N ALA A 74 10.40 -13.51 18.84
CA ALA A 74 10.41 -12.09 18.53
C ALA A 74 9.98 -11.86 17.07
N HIS A 75 9.35 -10.70 16.84
CA HIS A 75 8.99 -10.20 15.52
C HIS A 75 9.11 -8.68 15.53
N LEU A 76 9.87 -8.13 14.60
CA LEU A 76 10.20 -6.70 14.55
C LEU A 76 10.58 -6.32 13.12
N ASP A 77 10.51 -5.02 12.83
CA ASP A 77 10.91 -4.45 11.55
C ASP A 77 12.26 -3.74 11.70
N THR A 78 13.05 -3.70 10.63
CA THR A 78 14.28 -2.91 10.60
C THR A 78 13.96 -1.40 10.58
N ASP A 79 14.83 -0.63 11.21
CA ASP A 79 14.77 0.84 11.23
C ASP A 79 15.11 1.45 9.84
N PRO A 80 15.04 2.79 9.66
CA PRO A 80 15.40 3.44 8.40
C PRO A 80 16.83 3.18 7.89
N PHE A 81 17.71 2.66 8.74
CA PHE A 81 19.08 2.28 8.39
C PHE A 81 19.24 0.77 8.17
N GLY A 82 18.13 0.02 8.15
CA GLY A 82 18.12 -1.42 8.03
C GLY A 82 18.56 -2.17 9.29
N ARG A 83 18.61 -1.53 10.47
CA ARG A 83 19.07 -2.14 11.73
C ARG A 83 17.91 -2.73 12.52
N PHE A 84 18.22 -3.81 13.23
CA PHE A 84 17.29 -4.41 14.18
C PHE A 84 18.00 -4.78 15.47
N ALA A 85 17.26 -4.86 16.58
CA ALA A 85 17.74 -5.41 17.83
C ALA A 85 16.60 -6.04 18.63
N ALA A 86 16.88 -7.19 19.26
CA ALA A 86 15.93 -7.92 20.08
C ALA A 86 16.59 -8.40 21.38
N SER A 87 15.87 -8.33 22.50
CA SER A 87 16.28 -8.94 23.77
C SER A 87 15.74 -10.36 23.84
N LEU A 88 16.61 -11.35 24.04
CA LEU A 88 16.28 -12.78 24.02
C LEU A 88 16.83 -13.49 25.24
N THR A 89 16.21 -14.58 25.66
CA THR A 89 16.80 -15.51 26.63
C THR A 89 17.99 -16.23 26.00
N PRO A 90 18.97 -16.72 26.79
CA PRO A 90 20.07 -17.52 26.23
C PRO A 90 19.53 -18.74 25.47
N GLY A 91 20.07 -18.98 24.30
CA GLY A 91 19.65 -20.11 23.46
C GLY A 91 20.06 -19.98 22.01
N ARG A 92 19.75 -21.02 21.23
CA ARG A 92 19.97 -21.06 19.80
C ARG A 92 18.69 -20.69 19.07
N TYR A 93 18.78 -19.76 18.12
CA TYR A 93 17.68 -19.20 17.37
C TYR A 93 17.91 -19.27 15.88
N ARG A 94 16.82 -19.42 15.13
CA ARG A 94 16.79 -19.20 13.69
C ARG A 94 16.22 -17.81 13.45
N VAL A 95 16.99 -16.96 12.77
CA VAL A 95 16.60 -15.60 12.38
C VAL A 95 16.20 -15.63 10.92
N ARG A 96 14.98 -15.18 10.62
CA ARG A 96 14.43 -15.07 9.27
C ARG A 96 14.23 -13.59 8.95
N GLY A 97 14.78 -13.16 7.80
CA GLY A 97 14.58 -11.81 7.27
C GLY A 97 13.76 -11.87 5.97
N GLU A 98 12.69 -11.08 5.89
CA GLU A 98 11.80 -11.00 4.73
C GLU A 98 11.58 -9.54 4.33
N ALA A 99 11.84 -9.21 3.06
CA ALA A 99 11.56 -7.91 2.47
C ALA A 99 10.94 -8.09 1.08
N GLY A 100 9.99 -7.22 0.75
CA GLY A 100 9.32 -7.27 -0.56
C GLY A 100 10.32 -7.14 -1.71
N GLY A 101 10.29 -8.05 -2.68
CA GLY A 101 11.20 -8.06 -3.82
C GLY A 101 12.55 -8.74 -3.59
N TYR A 102 12.75 -9.31 -2.41
CA TYR A 102 14.00 -9.98 -2.05
C TYR A 102 13.77 -11.43 -1.66
N GLN A 103 14.80 -12.24 -1.87
CA GLN A 103 14.81 -13.62 -1.38
C GLN A 103 14.85 -13.63 0.14
N GLN A 104 14.06 -14.52 0.74
CA GLN A 104 14.09 -14.73 2.18
C GLN A 104 15.48 -15.17 2.65
N LEU A 105 16.01 -14.47 3.64
CA LEU A 105 17.20 -14.88 4.37
C LEU A 105 16.81 -15.74 5.57
N THR A 106 17.60 -16.79 5.84
CA THR A 106 17.52 -17.54 7.09
C THR A 106 18.92 -17.82 7.60
N ASP A 107 19.18 -17.46 8.85
CA ASP A 107 20.47 -17.71 9.53
C ASP A 107 20.23 -18.23 10.94
N VAL A 108 21.27 -18.83 11.54
CA VAL A 108 21.22 -19.42 12.88
C VAL A 108 22.23 -18.74 13.77
N VAL A 109 21.77 -18.31 14.95
CA VAL A 109 22.57 -17.58 15.91
C VAL A 109 22.41 -18.17 17.30
N GLU A 110 23.47 -18.07 18.12
CA GLU A 110 23.45 -18.39 19.54
C GLU A 110 23.53 -17.09 20.36
N VAL A 111 22.61 -16.93 21.29
CA VAL A 111 22.56 -15.77 22.20
C VAL A 111 22.99 -16.26 23.59
N ALA A 112 24.02 -15.65 24.15
CA ALA A 112 24.52 -15.98 25.47
C ALA A 112 23.99 -14.98 26.54
N TRP A 113 24.11 -15.38 27.79
CA TRP A 113 23.71 -14.57 28.92
C TRP A 113 24.59 -13.32 29.05
N GLY A 114 23.91 -12.16 29.15
CA GLY A 114 24.59 -10.87 29.37
C GLY A 114 25.42 -10.38 28.19
N GLU A 115 25.36 -11.05 27.07
CA GLU A 115 26.14 -10.71 25.87
C GLU A 115 25.33 -9.98 24.83
N HIS A 116 26.05 -9.21 24.01
CA HIS A 116 25.53 -8.61 22.77
C HIS A 116 26.04 -9.43 21.60
N THR A 117 25.15 -10.19 20.96
CA THR A 117 25.43 -10.96 19.75
C THR A 117 25.08 -10.12 18.54
N ASP A 118 26.06 -9.68 17.77
CA ASP A 118 25.87 -8.95 16.52
C ASP A 118 26.01 -9.90 15.33
N MET A 119 24.95 -10.04 14.54
CA MET A 119 24.94 -10.82 13.29
C MET A 119 25.69 -10.10 12.16
N GLY A 120 26.12 -8.85 12.38
CA GLY A 120 26.76 -8.04 11.36
C GLY A 120 25.80 -7.64 10.23
N MET A 121 26.30 -7.67 9.00
CA MET A 121 25.57 -7.28 7.81
C MET A 121 24.91 -8.49 7.15
N LEU A 122 23.60 -8.51 7.11
CA LEU A 122 22.78 -9.52 6.44
C LEU A 122 22.39 -8.97 5.05
N VAL A 123 22.81 -9.66 3.99
CA VAL A 123 22.54 -9.22 2.62
C VAL A 123 21.42 -10.05 2.01
N LEU A 124 20.31 -9.39 1.61
CA LEU A 124 19.24 -10.01 0.87
C LEU A 124 19.49 -9.85 -0.64
N GLY A 125 19.45 -10.97 -1.36
CA GLY A 125 19.47 -10.98 -2.82
C GLY A 125 18.10 -10.61 -3.39
N GLU A 126 18.05 -9.90 -4.53
CA GLU A 126 16.79 -9.67 -5.25
C GLU A 126 16.15 -11.00 -5.64
N ASP A 127 14.81 -11.08 -5.55
CA ASP A 127 14.09 -12.27 -6.02
C ASP A 127 14.02 -12.25 -7.56
N PRO A 128 14.62 -13.26 -8.24
CA PRO A 128 14.58 -13.32 -9.70
C PRO A 128 13.16 -13.37 -10.30
N ALA A 129 12.18 -13.89 -9.56
CA ALA A 129 10.79 -13.97 -9.99
C ALA A 129 10.11 -12.58 -10.02
N LEU A 130 10.67 -11.60 -9.29
CA LEU A 130 10.15 -10.24 -9.18
C LEU A 130 10.99 -9.22 -9.98
N ARG A 131 11.87 -9.69 -10.85
CA ARG A 131 12.56 -8.81 -11.80
C ARG A 131 11.58 -8.29 -12.84
N PRO A 132 11.78 -7.05 -13.33
CA PRO A 132 11.00 -6.53 -14.47
C PRO A 132 10.97 -7.53 -15.62
N PRO A 133 9.84 -7.66 -16.33
CA PRO A 133 9.72 -8.57 -17.45
C PRO A 133 10.55 -8.06 -18.65
N ARG A 134 10.76 -8.92 -19.65
CA ARG A 134 11.44 -8.52 -20.88
C ARG A 134 10.71 -7.35 -21.55
N PRO A 135 11.45 -6.43 -22.21
CA PRO A 135 10.87 -5.31 -22.95
C PRO A 135 9.78 -5.77 -23.91
N GLY A 136 8.73 -4.96 -24.03
CA GLY A 136 7.57 -5.25 -24.90
C GLY A 136 6.35 -4.44 -24.49
N VAL A 137 5.28 -4.61 -25.26
CA VAL A 137 3.98 -4.00 -25.00
C VAL A 137 3.06 -5.03 -24.35
N PHE A 138 2.43 -4.63 -23.24
CA PHE A 138 1.45 -5.42 -22.51
C PHE A 138 0.13 -4.68 -22.51
N VAL A 139 -0.95 -5.35 -22.87
CA VAL A 139 -2.31 -4.80 -22.83
C VAL A 139 -2.96 -5.19 -21.51
N ILE A 140 -3.54 -4.21 -20.82
CA ILE A 140 -4.25 -4.45 -19.57
C ILE A 140 -5.43 -5.39 -19.83
N ASP A 141 -5.54 -6.43 -19.02
CA ASP A 141 -6.62 -7.41 -19.05
C ASP A 141 -7.73 -6.94 -18.05
N PRO A 142 -8.85 -6.35 -18.52
CA PRO A 142 -9.85 -5.80 -17.64
C PRO A 142 -10.62 -6.88 -16.85
N ASP A 143 -10.64 -8.13 -17.31
CA ASP A 143 -11.29 -9.23 -16.60
C ASP A 143 -10.52 -9.65 -15.34
N HIS A 144 -9.20 -9.35 -15.31
CA HIS A 144 -8.31 -9.68 -14.19
C HIS A 144 -7.69 -8.43 -13.56
N SER A 145 -8.28 -7.25 -13.81
CA SER A 145 -7.81 -5.98 -13.25
C SER A 145 -8.95 -5.22 -12.57
N ALA A 146 -8.59 -4.32 -11.68
CA ALA A 146 -9.57 -3.49 -10.99
C ALA A 146 -9.05 -2.07 -10.79
N VAL A 147 -9.93 -1.09 -11.04
CA VAL A 147 -9.74 0.33 -10.68
C VAL A 147 -10.74 0.65 -9.59
N ARG A 148 -10.27 0.79 -8.34
CA ARG A 148 -11.12 1.05 -7.16
C ARG A 148 -10.81 2.40 -6.56
N PHE A 149 -11.78 2.94 -5.85
CA PHE A 149 -11.60 4.14 -5.05
C PHE A 149 -12.32 4.04 -3.72
N VAL A 150 -11.82 4.79 -2.73
CA VAL A 150 -12.41 4.89 -1.41
C VAL A 150 -12.57 6.36 -1.04
N ALA A 151 -13.79 6.78 -0.76
CA ALA A 151 -14.11 8.12 -0.28
C ALA A 151 -14.68 8.06 1.14
N ARG A 152 -14.44 9.09 1.96
CA ARG A 152 -15.04 9.19 3.30
C ARG A 152 -16.36 9.96 3.23
N HIS A 153 -17.40 9.38 3.82
CA HIS A 153 -18.71 10.03 3.99
C HIS A 153 -18.83 10.62 5.38
N ILE A 154 -19.06 11.94 5.48
CA ILE A 154 -19.17 12.74 6.72
C ILE A 154 -18.07 12.46 7.76
N GLY A 155 -16.88 12.05 7.30
CA GLY A 155 -15.75 11.70 8.17
C GLY A 155 -15.90 10.38 8.94
N LEU A 156 -17.01 9.65 8.80
CA LEU A 156 -17.33 8.46 9.58
C LEU A 156 -17.09 7.16 8.81
N SER A 157 -17.82 6.95 7.71
CA SER A 157 -17.78 5.69 6.97
C SER A 157 -16.98 5.80 5.68
N LYS A 158 -16.44 4.67 5.22
CA LYS A 158 -15.84 4.54 3.89
C LYS A 158 -16.91 4.15 2.88
N VAL A 159 -16.93 4.84 1.76
CA VAL A 159 -17.68 4.47 0.56
C VAL A 159 -16.69 3.88 -0.41
N TYR A 160 -16.89 2.64 -0.78
CA TYR A 160 -16.10 1.93 -1.78
C TYR A 160 -16.78 2.03 -3.14
N GLY A 161 -16.01 2.33 -4.16
CA GLY A 161 -16.47 2.35 -5.54
C GLY A 161 -15.40 1.81 -6.50
N ARG A 162 -15.80 1.60 -7.74
CA ARG A 162 -14.93 1.12 -8.81
C ARG A 162 -15.38 1.70 -10.15
N PHE A 163 -14.51 1.61 -11.14
CA PHE A 163 -14.85 1.79 -12.54
C PHE A 163 -14.85 0.44 -13.23
N ASN A 164 -15.96 0.08 -13.88
CA ASN A 164 -16.13 -1.24 -14.48
C ASN A 164 -15.61 -1.32 -15.93
N ARG A 165 -15.32 -0.20 -16.57
CA ARG A 165 -14.82 -0.15 -17.95
C ARG A 165 -13.59 0.72 -18.04
N PHE A 166 -12.49 0.11 -18.41
CA PHE A 166 -11.20 0.75 -18.65
C PHE A 166 -10.39 -0.07 -19.64
N GLN A 167 -9.41 0.56 -20.25
CA GLN A 167 -8.44 -0.08 -21.12
C GLN A 167 -7.10 0.64 -20.99
N GLY A 168 -6.00 -0.04 -21.32
CA GLY A 168 -4.69 0.57 -21.26
C GLY A 168 -3.60 -0.36 -21.75
N GLN A 169 -2.41 0.21 -21.84
CA GLN A 169 -1.21 -0.52 -22.20
C GLN A 169 -0.03 -0.11 -21.32
N ILE A 170 0.87 -1.05 -21.12
CA ILE A 170 2.13 -0.88 -20.42
C ILE A 170 3.24 -1.21 -21.40
N ARG A 171 4.09 -0.25 -21.73
CA ARG A 171 5.30 -0.47 -22.51
C ARG A 171 6.47 -0.64 -21.56
N ILE A 172 6.99 -1.84 -21.47
CA ILE A 172 8.21 -2.15 -20.72
C ILE A 172 9.41 -1.86 -21.63
N ALA A 173 10.31 -1.02 -21.14
CA ALA A 173 11.54 -0.63 -21.83
C ALA A 173 12.80 -1.20 -21.15
N GLU A 174 13.95 -0.98 -21.76
CA GLU A 174 15.27 -1.21 -21.18
C GLU A 174 16.13 0.03 -21.47
N PRO A 175 16.54 0.79 -20.44
CA PRO A 175 16.29 0.51 -19.01
C PRO A 175 14.80 0.60 -18.63
N PHE A 176 14.42 -0.03 -17.51
CA PHE A 176 13.01 -0.12 -17.08
C PHE A 176 12.42 1.25 -16.74
N GLU A 177 13.25 2.19 -16.33
CA GLU A 177 12.89 3.59 -16.04
C GLU A 177 12.27 4.31 -17.23
N ASP A 178 12.57 3.86 -18.47
CA ASP A 178 12.03 4.39 -19.73
C ASP A 178 10.68 3.73 -20.12
N SER A 179 10.12 2.92 -19.22
CA SER A 179 8.81 2.31 -19.42
C SER A 179 7.70 3.34 -19.36
N SER A 180 6.54 3.02 -19.94
CA SER A 180 5.37 3.88 -19.89
C SER A 180 4.07 3.12 -19.69
N VAL A 181 3.09 3.81 -19.11
CA VAL A 181 1.72 3.34 -18.90
C VAL A 181 0.75 4.39 -19.41
N ASP A 182 -0.22 3.96 -20.23
CA ASP A 182 -1.35 4.76 -20.67
C ASP A 182 -2.65 4.03 -20.39
N VAL A 183 -3.58 4.71 -19.70
CA VAL A 183 -4.88 4.15 -19.31
C VAL A 183 -6.00 5.13 -19.62
N VAL A 184 -7.09 4.60 -20.14
CA VAL A 184 -8.36 5.32 -20.33
C VAL A 184 -9.45 4.60 -19.57
N ILE A 185 -10.20 5.34 -18.77
CA ILE A 185 -11.28 4.84 -17.93
C ILE A 185 -12.58 5.52 -18.38
N ASP A 186 -13.62 4.75 -18.63
CA ASP A 186 -14.97 5.28 -18.91
C ASP A 186 -15.58 5.82 -17.59
N ALA A 187 -15.77 7.13 -17.51
CA ALA A 187 -16.31 7.80 -16.33
C ALA A 187 -17.73 7.34 -15.99
N ALA A 188 -18.54 7.02 -16.99
CA ALA A 188 -19.90 6.53 -16.79
C ALA A 188 -19.99 5.12 -16.19
N SER A 189 -18.84 4.39 -16.16
CA SER A 189 -18.76 3.05 -15.59
C SER A 189 -18.60 3.03 -14.06
N VAL A 190 -18.66 4.19 -13.39
CA VAL A 190 -18.63 4.31 -11.94
C VAL A 190 -19.73 3.48 -11.29
N ASP A 191 -19.36 2.70 -10.27
CA ASP A 191 -20.24 1.80 -9.55
C ASP A 191 -19.84 1.78 -8.06
N THR A 192 -20.76 2.14 -7.19
CA THR A 192 -20.61 2.09 -5.73
C THR A 192 -21.65 1.17 -5.09
N ASN A 193 -22.32 0.33 -5.88
CA ASN A 193 -23.40 -0.56 -5.47
C ASN A 193 -24.64 0.15 -4.90
N VAL A 194 -24.85 1.44 -5.24
CA VAL A 194 -26.05 2.22 -4.89
C VAL A 194 -26.42 3.09 -6.08
N GLU A 195 -27.45 2.71 -6.85
CA GLU A 195 -27.83 3.35 -8.12
C GLU A 195 -28.11 4.87 -7.98
N ALA A 196 -28.77 5.29 -6.92
CA ALA A 196 -29.05 6.72 -6.69
C ALA A 196 -27.76 7.53 -6.51
N ARG A 197 -26.74 6.95 -5.87
CA ARG A 197 -25.42 7.57 -5.71
C ARG A 197 -24.65 7.55 -7.03
N ASP A 198 -24.68 6.45 -7.75
CA ASP A 198 -23.99 6.32 -9.02
C ASP A 198 -24.55 7.27 -10.08
N THR A 199 -25.88 7.46 -10.11
CA THR A 199 -26.53 8.48 -10.93
C THR A 199 -26.06 9.89 -10.57
N HIS A 200 -25.94 10.21 -9.27
CA HIS A 200 -25.43 11.50 -8.81
C HIS A 200 -23.95 11.69 -9.12
N LEU A 201 -23.12 10.63 -8.97
CA LEU A 201 -21.71 10.70 -9.35
C LEU A 201 -21.50 10.97 -10.84
N ARG A 202 -22.39 10.49 -11.72
CA ARG A 202 -22.35 10.75 -13.17
C ARG A 202 -22.82 12.15 -13.56
N SER A 203 -23.55 12.83 -12.69
CA SER A 203 -24.15 14.14 -12.97
C SER A 203 -23.11 15.28 -13.02
N PRO A 204 -23.52 16.49 -13.50
CA PRO A 204 -22.65 17.69 -13.49
C PRO A 204 -22.17 18.12 -12.11
N ASP A 205 -22.78 17.64 -11.03
CA ASP A 205 -22.32 17.90 -9.65
C ASP A 205 -20.97 17.22 -9.33
N PHE A 206 -20.60 16.16 -10.07
CA PHE A 206 -19.39 15.38 -9.83
C PHE A 206 -18.57 15.14 -11.11
N LEU A 207 -18.78 14.00 -11.79
CA LEU A 207 -17.95 13.59 -12.93
C LEU A 207 -18.37 14.25 -14.24
N ASP A 208 -19.61 14.72 -14.34
CA ASP A 208 -20.18 15.35 -15.56
C ASP A 208 -19.86 14.51 -16.81
N VAL A 209 -20.26 13.23 -16.77
CA VAL A 209 -19.82 12.23 -17.74
C VAL A 209 -20.28 12.51 -19.18
N GLU A 210 -21.32 13.33 -19.37
CA GLU A 210 -21.76 13.77 -20.70
C GLU A 210 -20.74 14.71 -21.34
N ARG A 211 -20.10 15.54 -20.54
CA ARG A 211 -19.07 16.49 -20.97
C ARG A 211 -17.67 15.92 -20.89
N PHE A 212 -17.39 15.08 -19.88
CA PHE A 212 -16.11 14.48 -19.62
C PHE A 212 -16.26 12.95 -19.53
N PRO A 213 -16.42 12.26 -20.67
CA PRO A 213 -16.73 10.83 -20.68
C PRO A 213 -15.59 9.94 -20.21
N GLU A 214 -14.36 10.44 -20.14
CA GLU A 214 -13.16 9.65 -19.86
C GLU A 214 -12.27 10.29 -18.80
N LEU A 215 -11.66 9.42 -17.97
CA LEU A 215 -10.48 9.75 -17.20
C LEU A 215 -9.28 9.17 -17.94
N ARG A 216 -8.15 9.91 -17.99
CA ARG A 216 -6.94 9.49 -18.68
C ARG A 216 -5.74 9.61 -17.78
N PHE A 217 -4.94 8.56 -17.72
CA PHE A 217 -3.64 8.58 -17.05
C PHE A 217 -2.55 8.26 -18.06
N SER A 218 -1.48 9.07 -18.08
CA SER A 218 -0.27 8.83 -18.84
C SER A 218 0.95 9.02 -17.96
N SER A 219 1.78 8.00 -17.84
CA SER A 219 2.98 8.08 -17.03
C SER A 219 4.05 8.97 -17.67
N VAL A 220 4.79 9.68 -16.82
CA VAL A 220 5.93 10.54 -17.21
C VAL A 220 7.25 9.90 -16.80
N ARG A 221 7.26 9.18 -15.67
CA ARG A 221 8.51 8.64 -15.12
C ARG A 221 8.26 7.41 -14.26
N PHE A 222 9.17 6.44 -14.37
CA PHE A 222 9.30 5.31 -13.47
C PHE A 222 10.54 5.48 -12.60
N SER A 223 10.43 5.30 -11.29
CA SER A 223 11.54 5.43 -10.34
C SER A 223 11.59 4.22 -9.42
N ALA A 224 12.72 3.52 -9.39
CA ALA A 224 12.92 2.37 -8.52
C ALA A 224 13.04 2.79 -7.05
N LEU A 225 12.30 2.14 -6.15
CA LEU A 225 12.40 2.31 -4.70
C LEU A 225 13.18 1.17 -4.03
N GLY A 226 13.59 0.17 -4.81
CA GLY A 226 14.25 -1.05 -4.35
C GLY A 226 13.31 -2.24 -4.30
N GLY A 227 13.86 -3.45 -4.47
CA GLY A 227 13.11 -4.68 -4.61
C GLY A 227 12.12 -4.63 -5.75
N ASN A 228 10.87 -4.93 -5.47
CA ASN A 228 9.78 -4.88 -6.44
C ASN A 228 8.91 -3.61 -6.34
N ARG A 229 9.39 -2.56 -5.65
CA ARG A 229 8.65 -1.31 -5.44
C ARG A 229 9.12 -0.22 -6.39
N TRP A 230 8.17 0.52 -6.93
CA TRP A 230 8.37 1.60 -7.89
C TRP A 230 7.45 2.78 -7.59
N THR A 231 7.91 3.98 -7.90
CA THR A 231 7.01 5.12 -8.07
C THR A 231 6.78 5.32 -9.56
N VAL A 232 5.51 5.42 -9.96
CA VAL A 232 5.11 5.77 -11.33
C VAL A 232 4.46 7.15 -11.28
N ASP A 233 5.21 8.16 -11.68
CA ASP A 233 4.71 9.53 -11.78
C ASP A 233 4.05 9.73 -13.15
N GLY A 234 2.95 10.47 -13.19
CA GLY A 234 2.21 10.72 -14.42
C GLY A 234 1.14 11.79 -14.28
N ASP A 235 0.50 12.08 -15.37
CA ASP A 235 -0.56 13.05 -15.51
C ASP A 235 -1.91 12.35 -15.50
N LEU A 236 -2.79 12.71 -14.56
CA LEU A 236 -4.19 12.27 -14.53
C LEU A 236 -5.09 13.41 -14.99
N THR A 237 -5.81 13.17 -16.08
CA THR A 237 -6.90 14.04 -16.54
C THR A 237 -8.23 13.52 -16.02
N LEU A 238 -8.92 14.30 -15.23
CA LEU A 238 -10.21 14.01 -14.62
C LEU A 238 -11.08 15.27 -14.66
N HIS A 239 -12.33 15.17 -15.08
CA HIS A 239 -13.26 16.29 -15.18
C HIS A 239 -12.69 17.48 -16.01
N GLY A 240 -11.92 17.17 -17.06
CA GLY A 240 -11.29 18.14 -17.95
C GLY A 240 -10.08 18.86 -17.40
N LEU A 241 -9.63 18.54 -16.20
CA LEU A 241 -8.41 19.08 -15.59
C LEU A 241 -7.34 18.00 -15.50
N THR A 242 -6.10 18.38 -15.76
CA THR A 242 -4.93 17.51 -15.63
C THR A 242 -4.10 17.92 -14.42
N SER A 243 -3.74 16.95 -13.60
CA SER A 243 -2.88 17.13 -12.44
C SER A 243 -1.87 15.99 -12.36
N ASP A 244 -0.70 16.28 -11.83
CA ASP A 244 0.34 15.29 -11.54
C ASP A 244 -0.10 14.34 -10.42
N VAL A 245 0.20 13.06 -10.60
CA VAL A 245 -0.12 11.98 -9.66
C VAL A 245 1.07 11.03 -9.57
N SER A 246 1.41 10.63 -8.34
CA SER A 246 2.41 9.59 -8.07
C SER A 246 1.73 8.32 -7.59
N LEU A 247 1.97 7.22 -8.27
CA LEU A 247 1.48 5.90 -7.91
C LEU A 247 2.57 5.13 -7.12
N ASP A 248 2.30 4.78 -5.86
CA ASP A 248 3.15 3.82 -5.12
C ASP A 248 2.81 2.41 -5.64
N THR A 249 3.73 1.85 -6.41
CA THR A 249 3.51 0.64 -7.21
C THR A 249 4.36 -0.51 -6.70
N THR A 250 3.74 -1.68 -6.54
CA THR A 250 4.42 -2.93 -6.24
C THR A 250 4.21 -3.91 -7.40
N PHE A 251 5.31 -4.31 -8.03
CA PHE A 251 5.30 -5.36 -9.04
C PHE A 251 5.12 -6.73 -8.38
N LEU A 252 4.15 -7.51 -8.83
CA LEU A 252 3.80 -8.81 -8.24
C LEU A 252 4.49 -9.98 -8.94
N GLY A 253 5.13 -9.73 -10.09
CA GLY A 253 5.82 -10.74 -10.85
C GLY A 253 5.26 -10.93 -12.26
N ALA A 254 5.86 -11.90 -12.97
CA ALA A 254 5.44 -12.35 -14.28
C ALA A 254 5.10 -13.84 -14.24
N ALA A 255 4.11 -14.24 -15.04
CA ALA A 255 3.69 -15.64 -15.18
C ALA A 255 3.38 -15.94 -16.65
N GLU A 256 3.57 -17.18 -17.06
CA GLU A 256 3.16 -17.67 -18.38
C GLU A 256 1.85 -18.47 -18.21
N TRP A 257 0.79 -17.91 -18.76
CA TRP A 257 -0.51 -18.58 -18.87
C TRP A 257 -1.32 -17.97 -20.02
N ASN A 258 -1.48 -18.69 -21.09
CA ASN A 258 -2.03 -18.18 -22.35
C ASN A 258 -1.31 -16.91 -22.85
N GLY A 259 0.03 -16.95 -22.82
CA GLY A 259 0.95 -15.85 -23.10
C GLY A 259 1.59 -15.28 -21.82
N ASP A 260 2.60 -14.43 -22.02
CA ASP A 260 3.31 -13.75 -20.92
C ASP A 260 2.35 -12.76 -20.23
N ARG A 261 2.23 -12.88 -18.94
CA ARG A 261 1.43 -12.00 -18.08
C ARG A 261 2.29 -11.31 -17.04
N VAL A 262 1.91 -10.11 -16.68
CA VAL A 262 2.53 -9.32 -15.61
C VAL A 262 1.47 -8.84 -14.65
N GLY A 263 1.82 -8.73 -13.37
CA GLY A 263 0.92 -8.23 -12.32
C GLY A 263 1.55 -7.10 -11.53
N ALA A 264 0.75 -6.10 -11.17
CA ALA A 264 1.15 -5.02 -10.27
C ALA A 264 -0.07 -4.52 -9.48
N VAL A 265 0.20 -4.04 -8.26
CA VAL A 265 -0.76 -3.24 -7.50
C VAL A 265 -0.21 -1.84 -7.32
N ALA A 266 -1.08 -0.84 -7.33
CA ALA A 266 -0.66 0.53 -7.09
C ALA A 266 -1.68 1.30 -6.24
N THR A 267 -1.22 2.27 -5.47
CA THR A 267 -2.07 3.14 -4.67
C THR A 267 -1.67 4.60 -4.82
N THR A 268 -2.65 5.48 -4.70
CA THR A 268 -2.42 6.92 -4.59
C THR A 268 -3.57 7.60 -3.86
N GLU A 269 -3.37 8.86 -3.48
CA GLU A 269 -4.39 9.71 -2.88
C GLU A 269 -4.64 10.91 -3.79
N LEU A 270 -5.88 11.12 -4.22
CA LEU A 270 -6.29 12.25 -5.04
C LEU A 270 -6.96 13.32 -4.18
N HIS A 271 -6.59 14.58 -4.40
CA HIS A 271 -7.25 15.73 -3.80
C HIS A 271 -8.33 16.25 -4.75
N ARG A 272 -9.59 16.19 -4.34
CA ARG A 272 -10.75 16.57 -5.16
C ARG A 272 -10.68 17.99 -5.71
N GLU A 273 -10.10 18.90 -4.95
CA GLU A 273 -9.92 20.31 -5.30
C GLU A 273 -9.05 20.51 -6.55
N HIS A 274 -8.10 19.60 -6.82
CA HIS A 274 -7.26 19.66 -8.02
C HIS A 274 -8.05 19.42 -9.31
N TYR A 275 -9.25 18.84 -9.21
CA TYR A 275 -10.10 18.49 -10.35
C TYR A 275 -11.44 19.21 -10.37
N THR A 276 -11.57 20.32 -9.60
CA THR A 276 -12.82 21.08 -9.44
C THR A 276 -14.05 20.25 -9.07
N LEU A 277 -13.85 19.10 -8.44
CA LEU A 277 -14.92 18.28 -7.90
C LEU A 277 -15.46 18.92 -6.60
N ASN A 278 -16.02 20.12 -6.73
CA ASN A 278 -16.29 21.03 -5.62
C ASN A 278 -17.67 20.84 -4.98
N TRP A 279 -18.45 19.81 -5.39
CA TRP A 279 -19.73 19.58 -4.74
C TRP A 279 -19.54 19.39 -3.23
N GLN A 280 -20.04 20.35 -2.46
CA GLN A 280 -19.96 20.34 -1.01
C GLN A 280 -21.35 20.55 -0.42
N GLN A 281 -21.97 19.50 0.05
CA GLN A 281 -23.05 19.61 1.04
C GLN A 281 -22.42 19.64 2.43
N THR A 282 -22.73 20.66 3.20
CA THR A 282 -22.27 20.80 4.57
C THR A 282 -23.43 20.47 5.50
N ILE A 283 -23.24 19.52 6.39
CA ILE A 283 -24.22 19.24 7.45
C ILE A 283 -24.13 20.28 8.58
N ALA A 284 -25.13 20.35 9.45
CA ALA A 284 -25.37 21.40 10.48
C ALA A 284 -24.21 21.69 11.46
N LYS A 285 -23.04 21.02 11.35
CA LYS A 285 -21.85 21.26 12.16
C LYS A 285 -20.61 21.67 11.33
N GLY A 286 -20.79 22.10 10.08
CA GLY A 286 -19.69 22.49 9.18
C GLY A 286 -18.84 21.31 8.68
N LEU A 287 -19.29 20.06 8.84
CA LEU A 287 -18.60 18.89 8.34
C LEU A 287 -18.96 18.65 6.87
N PRO A 288 -17.98 18.44 5.96
CA PRO A 288 -18.25 18.11 4.57
C PRO A 288 -18.87 16.71 4.47
N VAL A 289 -19.87 16.55 3.58
CA VAL A 289 -20.53 15.26 3.35
C VAL A 289 -19.59 14.27 2.69
N VAL A 290 -18.67 14.75 1.82
CA VAL A 290 -17.63 13.92 1.17
C VAL A 290 -16.26 14.47 1.54
N GLY A 291 -15.34 13.58 1.93
CA GLY A 291 -13.96 13.94 2.26
C GLY A 291 -13.24 14.66 1.12
N SER A 292 -12.21 15.44 1.44
CA SER A 292 -11.37 16.18 0.47
C SER A 292 -10.47 15.25 -0.35
N THR A 293 -10.17 14.06 0.17
CA THR A 293 -9.28 13.08 -0.46
C THR A 293 -10.02 11.81 -0.86
N ILE A 294 -9.56 11.20 -1.94
CA ILE A 294 -10.04 9.92 -2.47
C ILE A 294 -8.82 9.01 -2.56
N GLU A 295 -8.85 7.89 -1.84
CA GLU A 295 -7.84 6.83 -1.96
C GLU A 295 -8.12 6.06 -3.26
N ILE A 296 -7.11 5.83 -4.09
CA ILE A 296 -7.20 5.00 -5.32
C ILE A 296 -6.41 3.73 -5.09
N GLU A 297 -7.00 2.60 -5.44
CA GLU A 297 -6.40 1.28 -5.39
C GLU A 297 -6.50 0.63 -6.77
N LEU A 298 -5.35 0.27 -7.33
CA LEU A 298 -5.24 -0.38 -8.63
C LEU A 298 -4.70 -1.79 -8.44
N ASP A 299 -5.36 -2.76 -9.08
CA ASP A 299 -4.90 -4.14 -9.18
C ASP A 299 -4.88 -4.46 -10.68
N VAL A 300 -3.69 -4.67 -11.23
CA VAL A 300 -3.51 -4.70 -12.68
C VAL A 300 -2.82 -5.99 -13.10
N GLN A 301 -3.45 -6.70 -14.02
CA GLN A 301 -2.85 -7.76 -14.80
C GLN A 301 -2.81 -7.34 -16.27
N ALA A 302 -1.69 -7.56 -16.95
CA ALA A 302 -1.55 -7.25 -18.35
C ALA A 302 -0.92 -8.41 -19.11
N THR A 303 -1.30 -8.58 -20.38
CA THR A 303 -0.85 -9.67 -21.23
C THR A 303 0.02 -9.11 -22.36
N ARG A 304 1.16 -9.75 -22.65
CA ARG A 304 2.05 -9.33 -23.75
C ARG A 304 1.30 -9.36 -25.07
N GLN A 305 1.41 -8.27 -25.81
CA GLN A 305 0.95 -8.21 -27.17
C GLN A 305 1.97 -8.95 -28.08
N GLY A 306 1.48 -9.93 -28.82
CA GLY A 306 2.29 -10.74 -29.74
C GLY A 306 2.72 -10.00 -30.99
#